data_95929d3172c7ea82769d0690b60db315
#
_entry.id   95929d3172c7ea82769d0690b60db315
#
_cell.length_a   1.000
_cell.length_b   1.000
_cell.length_c   1.000
_cell.angle_alpha   90.00
_cell.angle_beta   90.00
_cell.angle_gamma   90.00
#
_symmetry.space_group_name_H-M   'P 1'
#
loop_
_entity.id
_entity.type
_entity.pdbx_description
1 polymer ?
#
loop_
_entity_poly.entity_id
_entity_poly.type
_entity_poly.pdbx_seq_one_letter_code
_entity_poly.pdbx_strand_id
1 'polypeptide(L)'
;MRYNKRVVFAKETKGKYNPKTSRTETYEKRYDAIPCNISPLSPQKTVVQYGDINKDINVIRLNGHFEPTVTHAYINDTKYQITKRIDYEHDTVFYIEEVK
;
A
#
# COMPACT_ATOMS: atom_id res chain seq x y z
N MET A 1 7.36 11.05 16.06
CA MET A 1 7.17 10.52 14.68
C MET A 1 6.71 11.65 13.77
N ARG A 2 7.34 11.79 12.63
CA ARG A 2 7.02 12.88 11.71
C ARG A 2 6.17 12.38 10.54
N TYR A 3 5.09 13.10 10.22
CA TYR A 3 4.22 12.82 9.08
C TYR A 3 4.55 13.79 7.94
N ASN A 4 5.81 13.75 7.48
CA ASN A 4 6.34 14.68 6.49
C ASN A 4 6.38 14.11 5.06
N LYS A 5 5.95 12.87 4.88
CA LYS A 5 5.83 12.25 3.57
C LYS A 5 4.37 12.27 3.11
N ARG A 6 4.16 12.05 1.83
CA ARG A 6 2.83 11.97 1.25
C ARG A 6 2.65 10.65 0.55
N VAL A 7 1.48 10.05 0.69
CA VAL A 7 1.11 8.82 0.02
C VAL A 7 -0.23 9.02 -0.68
N VAL A 8 -0.33 8.48 -1.90
CA VAL A 8 -1.59 8.40 -2.64
C VAL A 8 -2.04 6.95 -2.65
N PHE A 9 -3.12 6.65 -1.95
CA PHE A 9 -3.67 5.32 -1.95
C PHE A 9 -4.53 5.10 -3.19
N ALA A 10 -4.58 3.85 -3.64
CA ALA A 10 -5.37 3.47 -4.79
C ALA A 10 -6.08 2.15 -4.54
N LYS A 11 -7.28 2.03 -5.09
CA LYS A 11 -8.03 0.78 -5.10
C LYS A 11 -8.08 0.27 -6.53
N GLU A 12 -7.47 -0.88 -6.77
CA GLU A 12 -7.50 -1.54 -8.06
C GLU A 12 -8.60 -2.60 -8.05
N THR A 13 -9.50 -2.52 -9.01
CA THR A 13 -10.62 -3.45 -9.12
C THR A 13 -10.59 -4.07 -10.50
N LYS A 14 -10.65 -5.41 -10.57
CA LYS A 14 -10.75 -6.11 -11.83
C LYS A 14 -12.18 -6.02 -12.34
N GLY A 15 -12.34 -5.55 -13.57
CA GLY A 15 -13.62 -5.52 -14.25
C GLY A 15 -13.96 -6.88 -14.87
N LYS A 16 -15.03 -6.91 -15.64
CA LYS A 16 -15.45 -8.12 -16.35
C LYS A 16 -14.53 -8.38 -17.54
N TYR A 17 -14.35 -9.67 -17.86
CA TYR A 17 -13.65 -10.06 -19.07
C TYR A 17 -14.37 -9.54 -20.30
N ASN A 18 -13.64 -8.89 -21.19
CA ASN A 18 -14.18 -8.39 -22.44
C ASN A 18 -13.77 -9.31 -23.59
N PRO A 19 -14.71 -10.10 -24.16
CA PRO A 19 -14.37 -11.03 -25.24
C PRO A 19 -13.95 -10.34 -26.53
N LYS A 20 -14.33 -9.09 -26.74
CA LYS A 20 -13.94 -8.34 -27.94
C LYS A 20 -12.45 -7.99 -27.92
N THR A 21 -11.89 -7.68 -26.76
CA THR A 21 -10.48 -7.33 -26.62
C THR A 21 -9.63 -8.48 -26.06
N SER A 22 -10.28 -9.56 -25.65
CA SER A 22 -9.67 -10.71 -24.98
C SER A 22 -8.88 -10.29 -23.72
N ARG A 23 -9.34 -9.26 -23.02
CA ARG A 23 -8.69 -8.73 -21.83
C ARG A 23 -9.69 -8.54 -20.69
N THR A 24 -9.18 -8.72 -19.47
CA THR A 24 -9.90 -8.28 -18.28
C THR A 24 -9.53 -6.84 -18.03
N GLU A 25 -10.51 -5.96 -18.02
CA GLU A 25 -10.28 -4.56 -17.71
C GLU A 25 -10.01 -4.38 -16.22
N THR A 26 -9.03 -3.54 -15.90
CA THR A 26 -8.69 -3.20 -14.52
C THR A 26 -8.96 -1.71 -14.32
N TYR A 27 -9.71 -1.40 -13.27
CA TYR A 27 -10.02 -0.02 -12.91
C TYR A 27 -9.25 0.35 -11.66
N GLU A 28 -8.75 1.59 -11.63
CA GLU A 28 -8.03 2.12 -10.49
C GLU A 28 -8.68 3.40 -10.03
N LYS A 29 -8.99 3.47 -8.72
CA LYS A 29 -9.45 4.69 -8.08
C LYS A 29 -8.35 5.20 -7.17
N ARG A 30 -7.89 6.42 -7.41
CA ARG A 30 -6.87 7.07 -6.57
C ARG A 30 -7.55 8.05 -5.62
N TYR A 31 -7.04 8.07 -4.39
CA TYR A 31 -7.50 8.99 -3.37
C TYR A 31 -6.53 10.16 -3.25
N ASP A 32 -6.93 11.22 -2.57
CA ASP A 32 -6.08 12.40 -2.37
C ASP A 32 -4.84 12.05 -1.56
N ALA A 33 -3.75 12.80 -1.80
CA ALA A 33 -2.51 12.60 -1.07
C ALA A 33 -2.71 12.87 0.42
N ILE A 34 -2.15 12.00 1.26
CA ILE A 34 -2.31 12.03 2.71
C ILE A 34 -0.94 12.13 3.36
N PRO A 35 -0.78 12.97 4.41
CA PRO A 35 0.47 12.98 5.19
C PRO A 35 0.69 11.62 5.87
N CYS A 36 1.91 11.13 5.82
CA CYS A 36 2.25 9.85 6.43
C CYS A 36 3.69 9.81 6.91
N ASN A 37 3.98 8.82 7.73
CA ASN A 37 5.35 8.42 8.08
C ASN A 37 5.68 7.14 7.33
N ILE A 38 6.84 7.10 6.70
CA ILE A 38 7.31 5.94 5.96
C ILE A 38 8.63 5.50 6.56
N SER A 39 8.73 4.21 6.91
CA SER A 39 9.95 3.63 7.42
C SER A 39 10.17 2.23 6.83
N PRO A 40 11.43 1.82 6.63
CA PRO A 40 11.71 0.46 6.19
C PRO A 40 11.45 -0.53 7.32
N LEU A 41 10.96 -1.72 6.97
CA LEU A 41 10.85 -2.81 7.92
C LEU A 41 12.24 -3.41 8.12
N SER A 42 12.61 -3.66 9.38
CA SER A 42 13.92 -4.26 9.65
C SER A 42 14.01 -5.66 9.05
N PRO A 43 15.22 -6.11 8.61
CA PRO A 43 15.38 -7.44 8.04
C PRO A 43 14.89 -8.57 8.96
N GLN A 44 15.11 -8.43 10.25
CA GLN A 44 14.66 -9.43 11.24
C GLN A 44 13.13 -9.54 11.27
N LYS A 45 12.43 -8.42 11.27
CA LYS A 45 10.97 -8.43 11.23
C LYS A 45 10.44 -8.94 9.90
N THR A 46 11.14 -8.66 8.81
CA THR A 46 10.77 -9.17 7.49
C THR A 46 10.81 -10.71 7.48
N VAL A 47 11.86 -11.31 8.03
CA VAL A 47 11.97 -12.78 8.12
C VAL A 47 10.83 -13.36 8.93
N VAL A 48 10.51 -12.77 10.09
CA VAL A 48 9.45 -13.26 10.96
C VAL A 48 8.08 -13.20 10.28
N GLN A 49 7.80 -12.12 9.54
CA GLN A 49 6.47 -11.92 8.96
C GLN A 49 6.32 -12.49 7.54
N TYR A 50 7.39 -12.47 6.75
CA TYR A 50 7.32 -12.85 5.34
C TYR A 50 8.20 -14.06 4.99
N GLY A 51 9.09 -14.46 5.89
CA GLY A 51 9.99 -15.58 5.66
C GLY A 51 11.08 -15.34 4.62
N ASP A 52 11.29 -14.08 4.21
CA ASP A 52 12.23 -13.72 3.16
C ASP A 52 12.86 -12.35 3.46
N ILE A 53 14.19 -12.34 3.68
CA ILE A 53 14.93 -11.12 3.96
C ILE A 53 15.22 -10.28 2.71
N ASN A 54 14.99 -10.83 1.52
CA ASN A 54 15.25 -10.14 0.26
C ASN A 54 14.08 -9.24 -0.18
N LYS A 55 12.97 -9.27 0.54
CA LYS A 55 11.83 -8.41 0.22
C LYS A 55 12.05 -7.01 0.78
N ASP A 56 11.85 -6.01 -0.06
CA ASP A 56 11.89 -4.61 0.34
C ASP A 56 10.52 -4.18 0.84
N ILE A 57 10.30 -4.33 2.14
CA ILE A 57 9.03 -3.99 2.78
C ILE A 57 9.18 -2.65 3.49
N ASN A 58 8.27 -1.73 3.20
CA ASN A 58 8.16 -0.47 3.91
C ASN A 58 6.87 -0.43 4.72
N VAL A 59 6.87 0.39 5.76
CA VAL A 59 5.73 0.57 6.64
C VAL A 59 5.24 2.01 6.51
N ILE A 60 3.98 2.18 6.14
CA ILE A 60 3.32 3.49 6.11
C ILE A 60 2.48 3.60 7.37
N ARG A 61 2.66 4.68 8.13
CA ARG A 61 1.83 4.97 9.29
C ARG A 61 1.08 6.27 9.06
N LEU A 62 -0.24 6.22 9.22
CA LEU A 62 -1.11 7.38 9.15
C LEU A 62 -1.52 7.80 10.57
N ASN A 63 -1.63 9.12 10.77
CA ASN A 63 -2.20 9.64 12.01
C ASN A 63 -3.71 9.66 11.86
N GLY A 64 -4.40 8.73 12.54
CA GLY A 64 -5.84 8.58 12.47
C GLY A 64 -6.28 7.40 11.63
N HIS A 65 -7.58 7.31 11.42
CA HIS A 65 -8.20 6.22 10.68
C HIS A 65 -8.32 6.54 9.20
N PHE A 66 -8.14 5.51 8.37
CA PHE A 66 -8.36 5.60 6.93
C PHE A 66 -9.48 4.62 6.56
N GLU A 67 -10.67 5.16 6.31
CA GLU A 67 -11.88 4.35 6.08
C GLU A 67 -11.84 3.51 4.80
N PRO A 68 -11.38 4.05 3.64
CA PRO A 68 -11.47 3.31 2.38
C PRO A 68 -10.64 2.03 2.38
N THR A 69 -11.15 1.02 1.68
CA THR A 69 -10.38 -0.19 1.39
C THR A 69 -9.53 0.05 0.15
N VAL A 70 -8.23 -0.15 0.26
CA VAL A 70 -7.27 0.11 -0.81
C VAL A 70 -6.37 -1.10 -1.03
N THR A 71 -5.81 -1.22 -2.24
CA THR A 71 -4.96 -2.34 -2.63
C THR A 71 -3.52 -1.93 -2.91
N HIS A 72 -3.31 -0.68 -3.28
CA HIS A 72 -2.01 -0.16 -3.70
C HIS A 72 -1.76 1.22 -3.11
N ALA A 73 -0.49 1.63 -3.13
CA ALA A 73 -0.09 2.96 -2.70
C ALA A 73 0.98 3.49 -3.65
N TYR A 74 0.98 4.81 -3.86
CA TYR A 74 1.99 5.50 -4.67
C TYR A 74 2.78 6.46 -3.80
N ILE A 75 4.10 6.36 -3.85
CA ILE A 75 5.01 7.26 -3.15
C ILE A 75 6.03 7.74 -4.17
N ASN A 76 6.08 9.05 -4.43
CA ASN A 76 7.02 9.65 -5.40
C ASN A 76 6.97 8.94 -6.76
N ASP A 77 5.76 8.71 -7.27
CA ASP A 77 5.50 8.05 -8.57
C ASP A 77 5.88 6.56 -8.61
N THR A 78 6.26 5.97 -7.48
CA THR A 78 6.54 4.54 -7.38
C THR A 78 5.31 3.83 -6.84
N LYS A 79 4.90 2.76 -7.54
CA LYS A 79 3.75 1.96 -7.15
C LYS A 79 4.15 0.86 -6.18
N TYR A 80 3.40 0.74 -5.09
CA TYR A 80 3.58 -0.30 -4.08
C TYR A 80 2.29 -1.09 -3.92
N GLN A 81 2.43 -2.39 -3.66
CA GLN A 81 1.30 -3.25 -3.32
C GLN A 81 1.17 -3.32 -1.80
N ILE A 82 -0.05 -3.19 -1.29
CA ILE A 82 -0.32 -3.33 0.13
C ILE A 82 -0.41 -4.82 0.46
N THR A 83 0.49 -5.29 1.33
CA THR A 83 0.54 -6.70 1.74
C THR A 83 -0.19 -6.95 3.05
N LYS A 84 -0.26 -5.94 3.91
CA LYS A 84 -0.93 -6.07 5.21
C LYS A 84 -1.42 -4.69 5.68
N ARG A 85 -2.59 -4.66 6.29
CA ARG A 85 -3.15 -3.47 6.91
C ARG A 85 -3.52 -3.77 8.35
N ILE A 86 -3.15 -2.87 9.26
CA ILE A 86 -3.51 -2.97 10.67
C ILE A 86 -4.20 -1.67 11.08
N ASP A 87 -5.42 -1.78 11.60
CA ASP A 87 -6.16 -0.64 12.11
C ASP A 87 -6.01 -0.62 13.63
N TYR A 88 -5.20 0.33 14.12
CA TYR A 88 -5.06 0.57 15.56
C TYR A 88 -6.12 1.55 16.04
N GLU A 89 -6.20 1.73 17.35
CA GLU A 89 -7.20 2.61 17.98
C GLU A 89 -7.11 4.05 17.44
N HIS A 90 -5.88 4.56 17.24
CA HIS A 90 -5.66 5.94 16.82
C HIS A 90 -4.88 6.06 15.50
N ASP A 91 -4.39 4.97 14.97
CA ASP A 91 -3.53 4.97 13.78
C ASP A 91 -3.96 3.88 12.80
N THR A 92 -3.58 4.05 11.54
CA THR A 92 -3.68 3.00 10.53
C THR A 92 -2.27 2.74 9.97
N VAL A 93 -1.89 1.47 9.90
CA VAL A 93 -0.57 1.04 9.44
C VAL A 93 -0.73 0.12 8.23
N PHE A 94 0.07 0.39 7.19
CA PHE A 94 0.11 -0.44 5.99
C PHE A 94 1.53 -0.95 5.76
N TYR A 95 1.64 -2.25 5.48
CA TYR A 95 2.89 -2.85 5.02
C TYR A 95 2.81 -2.93 3.51
N ILE A 96 3.83 -2.37 2.83
CA ILE A 96 3.85 -2.24 1.38
C ILE A 96 5.11 -2.82 0.78
N GLU A 97 4.99 -3.35 -0.43
CA GLU A 97 6.08 -3.91 -1.20
C GLU A 97 6.07 -3.29 -2.60
N GLU A 98 7.24 -2.91 -3.13
CA GLU A 98 7.33 -2.31 -4.46
C GLU A 98 6.85 -3.29 -5.53
N VAL A 99 6.03 -2.80 -6.43
CA VAL A 99 5.56 -3.58 -7.59
C VAL A 99 6.63 -3.53 -8.66
N LYS A 100 7.15 -4.68 -9.01
CA LYS A 100 8.21 -4.83 -10.03
C LYS A 100 7.65 -5.37 -11.34
#